data_99069d52d3624c07fa593aedeccf6006
#
_entry.id   99069d52d3624c07fa593aedeccf6006
#
_cell.length_a   1.000
_cell.length_b   1.000
_cell.length_c   1.000
_cell.angle_alpha   90.00
_cell.angle_beta   90.00
_cell.angle_gamma   90.00
#
_symmetry.space_group_name_H-M   'P 1'
#
loop_
_entity.id
_entity.type
_entity.pdbx_description
1 polymer ?
#
loop_
_entity_poly.entity_id
_entity_poly.type
_entity_poly.pdbx_seq_one_letter_code
_entity_poly.pdbx_strand_id
1 'polypeptide(L)'
;MIRFALNHMTVARLSFRELVALSRALGCVGIEVRNDLPRPLFDGMDPAEAGAFVRDNGLRLLAVAEVKRFNDWSEDKAAEALALMRIAKAAGAEAVSLIPRNDNQGMGNGERQANLRVALRALKPMLEDHDLIGMVEPLGFEICALRTKSEAVEGIEAVGGAGRFKLVHDTFHHTLAHGGPLFPDHTGIVHVSGVVDQEVGISEMRDAHRVLVVPGDRLGNLEQIAALQAAGWNGPVSYEAFSPEVHAHPDPAAELAKSFELVRSGLAARAA
;
A
#
# COMPACT_ATOMS: atom_id res chain seq x y z
N MET A 1 -17.90 -10.51 -1.66
CA MET A 1 -17.97 -9.14 -2.26
C MET A 1 -16.64 -8.45 -2.03
N ILE A 2 -16.02 -7.83 -3.05
CA ILE A 2 -14.74 -7.12 -2.93
C ILE A 2 -14.89 -5.89 -2.05
N ARG A 3 -13.90 -5.61 -1.21
CA ARG A 3 -13.86 -4.48 -0.27
C ARG A 3 -12.86 -3.45 -0.79
N PHE A 4 -13.34 -2.48 -1.55
CA PHE A 4 -12.50 -1.42 -2.07
C PHE A 4 -12.08 -0.43 -1.01
N ALA A 5 -10.89 0.12 -1.15
CA ALA A 5 -10.34 1.22 -0.39
C ALA A 5 -9.63 2.21 -1.33
N LEU A 6 -9.26 3.35 -0.82
CA LEU A 6 -8.61 4.40 -1.60
C LEU A 6 -7.37 4.91 -0.88
N ASN A 7 -6.22 4.77 -1.53
CA ASN A 7 -4.99 5.43 -1.11
C ASN A 7 -5.02 6.88 -1.63
N HIS A 8 -4.67 7.84 -0.78
CA HIS A 8 -4.69 9.26 -1.10
C HIS A 8 -3.86 9.62 -2.34
N MET A 9 -2.83 8.81 -2.66
CA MET A 9 -2.03 8.99 -3.87
C MET A 9 -2.89 8.97 -5.14
N THR A 10 -3.89 8.08 -5.24
CA THR A 10 -4.76 7.98 -6.42
C THR A 10 -5.49 9.29 -6.74
N VAL A 11 -5.80 10.06 -5.72
CA VAL A 11 -6.49 11.37 -5.82
C VAL A 11 -5.69 12.47 -5.13
N ALA A 12 -4.39 12.51 -5.40
CA ALA A 12 -3.40 13.33 -4.70
C ALA A 12 -3.71 14.84 -4.65
N ARG A 13 -4.57 15.33 -5.55
CA ARG A 13 -5.01 16.75 -5.58
C ARG A 13 -6.15 17.04 -4.61
N LEU A 14 -6.92 16.04 -4.22
CA LEU A 14 -8.03 16.24 -3.30
C LEU A 14 -7.51 16.50 -1.88
N SER A 15 -8.21 17.34 -1.15
CA SER A 15 -7.99 17.52 0.28
C SER A 15 -8.36 16.24 1.03
N PHE A 16 -7.90 16.12 2.28
CA PHE A 16 -8.26 14.99 3.14
C PHE A 16 -9.79 14.84 3.29
N ARG A 17 -10.52 15.94 3.44
CA ARG A 17 -11.99 15.91 3.53
C ARG A 17 -12.66 15.45 2.24
N GLU A 18 -12.14 15.85 1.10
CA GLU A 18 -12.63 15.40 -0.22
C GLU A 18 -12.31 13.92 -0.45
N LEU A 19 -11.12 13.42 -0.05
CA LEU A 19 -10.80 11.99 -0.07
C LEU A 19 -11.82 11.18 0.72
N VAL A 20 -12.15 11.60 1.96
CA VAL A 20 -13.13 10.93 2.80
C VAL A 20 -14.52 10.94 2.16
N ALA A 21 -14.96 12.10 1.65
CA ALA A 21 -16.25 12.23 0.98
C ALA A 21 -16.36 11.35 -0.27
N LEU A 22 -15.33 11.35 -1.11
CA LEU A 22 -15.25 10.51 -2.31
C LEU A 22 -15.26 9.02 -1.96
N SER A 23 -14.45 8.61 -1.00
CA SER A 23 -14.36 7.20 -0.58
C SER A 23 -15.69 6.69 -0.04
N ARG A 24 -16.38 7.51 0.77
CA ARG A 24 -17.74 7.19 1.24
C ARG A 24 -18.72 7.07 0.08
N ALA A 25 -18.71 8.00 -0.86
CA ALA A 25 -19.63 8.01 -2.01
C ALA A 25 -19.42 6.78 -2.92
N LEU A 26 -18.18 6.31 -3.05
CA LEU A 26 -17.82 5.10 -3.81
C LEU A 26 -18.08 3.79 -3.05
N GLY A 27 -18.51 3.85 -1.78
CA GLY A 27 -18.73 2.67 -0.95
C GLY A 27 -17.44 1.95 -0.54
N CYS A 28 -16.33 2.67 -0.40
CA CYS A 28 -15.08 2.13 0.12
C CYS A 28 -15.24 1.71 1.58
N VAL A 29 -14.45 0.70 2.00
CA VAL A 29 -14.39 0.27 3.41
C VAL A 29 -13.43 1.11 4.25
N GLY A 30 -12.52 1.84 3.61
CA GLY A 30 -11.53 2.67 4.29
C GLY A 30 -10.65 3.43 3.33
N ILE A 31 -9.71 4.16 3.92
CA ILE A 31 -8.72 4.98 3.22
C ILE A 31 -7.33 4.75 3.78
N GLU A 32 -6.32 5.09 2.98
CA GLU A 32 -4.95 5.27 3.40
C GLU A 32 -4.54 6.72 3.18
N VAL A 33 -3.87 7.34 4.14
CA VAL A 33 -3.38 8.72 4.04
C VAL A 33 -1.86 8.75 3.98
N ARG A 34 -1.29 9.81 3.39
CA ARG A 34 0.13 9.88 3.05
C ARG A 34 0.78 11.16 3.55
N ASN A 35 2.01 11.03 4.05
CA ASN A 35 2.85 12.15 4.50
C ASN A 35 3.83 12.67 3.43
N ASP A 36 3.84 12.04 2.24
CA ASP A 36 4.70 12.40 1.11
C ASP A 36 3.98 13.20 0.01
N LEU A 37 2.72 13.56 0.22
CA LEU A 37 2.00 14.51 -0.63
C LEU A 37 2.46 15.95 -0.33
N PRO A 38 2.34 16.89 -1.32
CA PRO A 38 2.78 18.28 -1.14
C PRO A 38 1.80 19.09 -0.25
N ARG A 39 1.44 18.52 0.89
CA ARG A 39 0.55 19.09 1.90
C ARG A 39 0.80 18.46 3.26
N PRO A 40 0.46 19.11 4.38
CA PRO A 40 0.51 18.47 5.70
C PRO A 40 -0.40 17.24 5.76
N LEU A 41 0.00 16.23 6.52
CA LEU A 41 -0.84 15.07 6.80
C LEU A 41 -2.20 15.53 7.38
N PHE A 42 -3.30 14.93 6.92
CA PHE A 42 -4.68 15.32 7.25
C PHE A 42 -5.01 16.80 6.93
N ASP A 43 -4.28 17.45 6.02
CA ASP A 43 -4.34 18.90 5.74
C ASP A 43 -4.11 19.77 7.01
N GLY A 44 -3.33 19.26 7.95
CA GLY A 44 -3.00 19.93 9.21
C GLY A 44 -4.07 19.80 10.31
N MET A 45 -5.10 19.00 10.09
CA MET A 45 -6.07 18.66 11.15
C MET A 45 -5.38 17.84 12.26
N ASP A 46 -5.80 18.03 13.50
CA ASP A 46 -5.35 17.20 14.62
C ASP A 46 -5.60 15.71 14.33
N PRO A 47 -4.64 14.81 14.60
CA PRO A 47 -4.79 13.40 14.27
C PRO A 47 -6.02 12.73 14.88
N ALA A 48 -6.38 13.05 16.13
CA ALA A 48 -7.55 12.46 16.78
C ALA A 48 -8.87 12.96 16.14
N GLU A 49 -8.93 14.23 15.77
CA GLU A 49 -10.05 14.81 15.03
C GLU A 49 -10.17 14.21 13.63
N ALA A 50 -9.05 14.04 12.94
CA ALA A 50 -9.00 13.41 11.62
C ALA A 50 -9.52 11.97 11.67
N GLY A 51 -9.07 11.20 12.65
CA GLY A 51 -9.54 9.84 12.86
C GLY A 51 -11.03 9.76 13.22
N ALA A 52 -11.53 10.66 14.05
CA ALA A 52 -12.96 10.78 14.34
C ALA A 52 -13.76 11.08 13.07
N PHE A 53 -13.29 12.04 12.26
CA PHE A 53 -13.93 12.40 11.00
C PHE A 53 -14.02 11.22 10.02
N VAL A 54 -12.98 10.37 9.93
CA VAL A 54 -13.01 9.14 9.10
C VAL A 54 -14.09 8.18 9.61
N ARG A 55 -14.11 7.89 10.92
CA ARG A 55 -15.08 6.97 11.54
C ARG A 55 -16.52 7.46 11.43
N ASP A 56 -16.77 8.76 11.63
CA ASP A 56 -18.09 9.38 11.51
C ASP A 56 -18.65 9.29 10.08
N ASN A 57 -17.78 9.15 9.08
CA ASN A 57 -18.15 8.88 7.71
C ASN A 57 -18.28 7.39 7.37
N GLY A 58 -18.20 6.50 8.36
CA GLY A 58 -18.34 5.05 8.19
C GLY A 58 -17.12 4.38 7.53
N LEU A 59 -15.97 5.02 7.54
CA LEU A 59 -14.73 4.52 6.96
C LEU A 59 -13.73 4.08 8.04
N ARG A 60 -12.82 3.19 7.64
CA ARG A 60 -11.63 2.82 8.42
C ARG A 60 -10.44 3.64 7.94
N LEU A 61 -9.56 4.02 8.85
CA LEU A 61 -8.23 4.53 8.51
C LEU A 61 -7.27 3.34 8.49
N LEU A 62 -7.06 2.77 7.29
CA LEU A 62 -6.35 1.50 7.12
C LEU A 62 -4.85 1.64 7.37
N ALA A 63 -4.25 2.73 6.90
CA ALA A 63 -2.84 3.01 7.15
C ALA A 63 -2.52 4.51 7.10
N VAL A 64 -1.43 4.87 7.77
CA VAL A 64 -0.72 6.14 7.57
C VAL A 64 0.62 5.80 6.89
N ALA A 65 0.81 6.23 5.67
CA ALA A 65 2.04 6.10 4.90
C ALA A 65 2.88 7.38 5.05
N GLU A 66 4.19 7.32 5.13
CA GLU A 66 5.03 6.14 5.11
C GLU A 66 6.30 6.35 5.95
N VAL A 67 6.88 5.27 6.47
CA VAL A 67 8.28 5.25 6.94
C VAL A 67 9.15 4.86 5.75
N LYS A 68 9.71 5.86 5.08
CA LYS A 68 10.51 5.69 3.87
C LYS A 68 11.90 5.12 4.20
N ARG A 69 12.38 4.19 3.36
CA ARG A 69 13.69 3.53 3.54
C ARG A 69 13.80 2.85 4.91
N PHE A 70 12.75 2.21 5.40
CA PHE A 70 12.70 1.66 6.75
C PHE A 70 13.83 0.65 7.04
N ASN A 71 14.33 -0.06 6.01
CA ASN A 71 15.43 -1.03 6.11
C ASN A 71 16.85 -0.42 5.99
N ASP A 72 16.95 0.91 6.00
CA ASP A 72 18.17 1.69 6.23
C ASP A 72 18.15 2.23 7.67
N TRP A 73 18.20 1.30 8.62
CA TRP A 73 17.91 1.60 10.02
C TRP A 73 18.96 2.45 10.70
N SER A 74 18.53 3.48 11.41
CA SER A 74 19.37 4.40 12.20
C SER A 74 18.54 4.96 13.36
N GLU A 75 19.18 5.72 14.27
CA GLU A 75 18.46 6.43 15.34
C GLU A 75 17.48 7.47 14.78
N ASP A 76 17.86 8.19 13.72
CA ASP A 76 16.97 9.14 13.05
C ASP A 76 15.76 8.42 12.44
N LYS A 77 15.97 7.23 11.84
CA LYS A 77 14.90 6.42 11.30
C LYS A 77 13.97 5.90 12.40
N ALA A 78 14.50 5.54 13.54
CA ALA A 78 13.70 5.18 14.72
C ALA A 78 12.83 6.34 15.20
N ALA A 79 13.38 7.55 15.26
CA ALA A 79 12.64 8.75 15.65
C ALA A 79 11.52 9.09 14.63
N GLU A 80 11.82 9.00 13.33
CA GLU A 80 10.83 9.18 12.24
C GLU A 80 9.69 8.17 12.36
N ALA A 81 10.01 6.89 12.51
CA ALA A 81 9.02 5.83 12.65
C ALA A 81 8.14 6.03 13.89
N LEU A 82 8.74 6.37 15.03
CA LEU A 82 8.02 6.63 16.27
C LEU A 82 7.07 7.84 16.15
N ALA A 83 7.52 8.91 15.49
CA ALA A 83 6.68 10.08 15.26
C ALA A 83 5.44 9.71 14.42
N LEU A 84 5.61 8.95 13.34
CA LEU A 84 4.50 8.49 12.50
C LEU A 84 3.57 7.55 13.25
N MET A 85 4.10 6.60 14.04
CA MET A 85 3.28 5.68 14.86
C MET A 85 2.43 6.42 15.90
N ARG A 86 2.95 7.48 16.52
CA ARG A 86 2.18 8.32 17.45
C ARG A 86 1.01 9.01 16.74
N ILE A 87 1.25 9.54 15.54
CA ILE A 87 0.19 10.15 14.72
C ILE A 87 -0.85 9.11 14.32
N ALA A 88 -0.40 7.94 13.82
CA ALA A 88 -1.28 6.85 13.42
C ALA A 88 -2.15 6.36 14.61
N LYS A 89 -1.56 6.17 15.77
CA LYS A 89 -2.27 5.77 17.00
C LYS A 89 -3.29 6.82 17.41
N ALA A 90 -2.94 8.10 17.43
CA ALA A 90 -3.84 9.19 17.78
C ALA A 90 -5.04 9.28 16.81
N ALA A 91 -4.80 9.07 15.53
CA ALA A 91 -5.84 9.02 14.51
C ALA A 91 -6.68 7.73 14.54
N GLY A 92 -6.27 6.70 15.28
CA GLY A 92 -6.92 5.39 15.28
C GLY A 92 -6.73 4.64 13.97
N ALA A 93 -5.60 4.82 13.31
CA ALA A 93 -5.20 4.04 12.16
C ALA A 93 -4.86 2.60 12.57
N GLU A 94 -5.03 1.65 11.65
CA GLU A 94 -4.74 0.24 11.89
C GLU A 94 -3.26 -0.10 11.67
N ALA A 95 -2.59 0.66 10.78
CA ALA A 95 -1.23 0.37 10.36
C ALA A 95 -0.42 1.61 10.02
N VAL A 96 0.90 1.40 9.90
CA VAL A 96 1.84 2.30 9.23
C VAL A 96 2.50 1.57 8.07
N SER A 97 2.69 2.26 6.94
CA SER A 97 3.36 1.70 5.76
C SER A 97 4.87 1.80 5.90
N LEU A 98 5.56 0.71 5.56
CA LEU A 98 7.01 0.55 5.64
C LEU A 98 7.57 0.34 4.23
N ILE A 99 8.14 1.39 3.67
CA ILE A 99 8.66 1.42 2.30
C ILE A 99 10.17 1.20 2.31
N PRO A 100 10.69 0.19 1.61
CA PRO A 100 12.09 -0.15 1.63
C PRO A 100 12.94 0.86 0.85
N ARG A 101 14.24 0.75 1.06
CA ARG A 101 15.25 1.44 0.28
C ARG A 101 15.20 1.05 -1.19
N ASN A 102 15.11 2.05 -2.08
CA ASN A 102 14.98 1.88 -3.53
C ASN A 102 15.96 2.80 -4.29
N ASP A 103 17.24 2.72 -3.95
CA ASP A 103 18.31 3.60 -4.45
C ASP A 103 19.58 2.85 -4.86
N ASN A 104 19.48 1.53 -5.07
CA ASN A 104 20.59 0.66 -5.41
C ASN A 104 21.70 0.60 -4.33
N GLN A 105 21.39 0.97 -3.09
CA GLN A 105 22.32 0.87 -1.96
C GLN A 105 21.93 -0.30 -1.04
N GLY A 106 22.88 -0.81 -0.26
CA GLY A 106 22.59 -1.95 0.62
C GLY A 106 22.29 -3.25 -0.12
N MET A 107 22.86 -3.41 -1.33
CA MET A 107 22.61 -4.54 -2.23
C MET A 107 23.63 -5.67 -2.11
N GLY A 108 24.58 -5.54 -1.19
CA GLY A 108 25.64 -6.53 -0.97
C GLY A 108 25.10 -7.92 -0.62
N ASN A 109 25.93 -8.95 -0.86
CA ASN A 109 25.55 -10.34 -0.60
C ASN A 109 25.22 -10.55 0.90
N GLY A 110 23.99 -10.91 1.20
CA GLY A 110 23.47 -11.05 2.56
C GLY A 110 23.13 -9.75 3.28
N GLU A 111 23.57 -8.59 2.77
CA GLU A 111 23.35 -7.27 3.38
C GLU A 111 21.86 -6.91 3.40
N ARG A 112 21.15 -7.17 2.32
CA ARG A 112 19.70 -6.90 2.19
C ARG A 112 18.90 -7.53 3.31
N GLN A 113 19.10 -8.83 3.54
CA GLN A 113 18.40 -9.57 4.59
C GLN A 113 18.86 -9.18 5.99
N ALA A 114 20.14 -8.87 6.17
CA ALA A 114 20.67 -8.40 7.46
C ALA A 114 20.02 -7.05 7.85
N ASN A 115 20.02 -6.08 6.93
CA ASN A 115 19.43 -4.76 7.14
C ASN A 115 17.92 -4.84 7.39
N LEU A 116 17.21 -5.67 6.62
CA LEU A 116 15.78 -5.93 6.84
C LEU A 116 15.51 -6.44 8.25
N ARG A 117 16.24 -7.46 8.70
CA ARG A 117 16.05 -8.07 10.03
C ARG A 117 16.43 -7.11 11.16
N VAL A 118 17.43 -6.24 10.98
CA VAL A 118 17.77 -5.19 11.95
C VAL A 118 16.58 -4.24 12.11
N ALA A 119 16.06 -3.71 11.02
CA ALA A 119 14.93 -2.79 11.04
C ALA A 119 13.66 -3.43 11.65
N LEU A 120 13.30 -4.65 11.22
CA LEU A 120 12.13 -5.34 11.73
C LEU A 120 12.22 -5.65 13.24
N ARG A 121 13.41 -6.04 13.76
CA ARG A 121 13.61 -6.23 15.19
C ARG A 121 13.40 -4.96 16.00
N ALA A 122 13.86 -3.83 15.46
CA ALA A 122 13.72 -2.54 16.13
C ALA A 122 12.27 -2.01 16.06
N LEU A 123 11.61 -2.17 14.90
CA LEU A 123 10.23 -1.72 14.70
C LEU A 123 9.21 -2.54 15.49
N LYS A 124 9.44 -3.84 15.68
CA LYS A 124 8.47 -4.74 16.32
C LYS A 124 7.97 -4.25 17.67
N PRO A 125 8.83 -3.97 18.69
CA PRO A 125 8.36 -3.44 19.97
C PRO A 125 7.66 -2.09 19.84
N MET A 126 8.11 -1.23 18.92
CA MET A 126 7.47 0.07 18.70
C MET A 126 6.03 -0.08 18.20
N LEU A 127 5.79 -1.05 17.30
CA LEU A 127 4.45 -1.39 16.80
C LEU A 127 3.59 -2.03 17.91
N GLU A 128 4.19 -2.87 18.76
CA GLU A 128 3.51 -3.49 19.90
C GLU A 128 3.05 -2.42 20.91
N ASP A 129 3.90 -1.47 21.26
CA ASP A 129 3.60 -0.36 22.20
C ASP A 129 2.48 0.56 21.70
N HIS A 130 2.33 0.69 20.37
CA HIS A 130 1.31 1.53 19.74
C HIS A 130 0.08 0.74 19.28
N ASP A 131 0.10 -0.59 19.41
CA ASP A 131 -0.94 -1.49 18.86
C ASP A 131 -1.23 -1.24 17.39
N LEU A 132 -0.16 -1.21 16.57
CA LEU A 132 -0.20 -0.99 15.14
C LEU A 132 0.36 -2.19 14.38
N ILE A 133 -0.02 -2.32 13.12
CA ILE A 133 0.58 -3.22 12.16
C ILE A 133 1.60 -2.46 11.29
N GLY A 134 2.75 -3.04 11.05
CA GLY A 134 3.70 -2.57 10.04
C GLY A 134 3.36 -3.22 8.70
N MET A 135 2.88 -2.43 7.73
CA MET A 135 2.61 -2.89 6.36
C MET A 135 3.90 -2.80 5.55
N VAL A 136 4.56 -3.94 5.35
CA VAL A 136 5.81 -4.03 4.57
C VAL A 136 5.46 -4.17 3.10
N GLU A 137 5.96 -3.25 2.26
CA GLU A 137 5.74 -3.26 0.82
C GLU A 137 7.03 -3.60 0.06
N PRO A 138 7.21 -4.82 -0.44
CA PRO A 138 8.30 -5.13 -1.36
C PRO A 138 8.10 -4.40 -2.69
N LEU A 139 9.07 -3.57 -3.09
CA LEU A 139 9.03 -2.88 -4.37
C LEU A 139 9.73 -3.72 -5.45
N GLY A 140 9.03 -4.06 -6.51
CA GLY A 140 9.52 -4.95 -7.57
C GLY A 140 10.72 -4.45 -8.39
N PHE A 141 11.15 -3.20 -8.20
CA PHE A 141 12.27 -2.61 -8.92
C PHE A 141 13.59 -3.34 -8.66
N GLU A 142 14.43 -3.45 -9.71
CA GLU A 142 15.74 -4.13 -9.60
C GLU A 142 16.70 -3.47 -8.61
N ILE A 143 16.57 -2.16 -8.42
CA ILE A 143 17.38 -1.35 -7.49
C ILE A 143 16.87 -1.38 -6.05
N CYS A 144 15.75 -2.07 -5.79
CA CYS A 144 15.14 -2.12 -4.46
C CYS A 144 15.84 -3.14 -3.55
N ALA A 145 16.17 -2.72 -2.34
CA ALA A 145 16.78 -3.58 -1.34
C ALA A 145 15.82 -4.62 -0.73
N LEU A 146 14.52 -4.53 -0.98
CA LEU A 146 13.51 -5.53 -0.64
C LEU A 146 12.58 -5.68 -1.85
N ARG A 147 12.90 -6.61 -2.75
CA ARG A 147 12.25 -6.72 -4.04
C ARG A 147 11.05 -7.65 -4.05
N THR A 148 11.11 -8.76 -3.31
CA THR A 148 10.12 -9.83 -3.39
C THR A 148 9.41 -10.06 -2.06
N LYS A 149 8.18 -10.59 -2.13
CA LYS A 149 7.42 -10.98 -0.94
C LYS A 149 8.09 -12.13 -0.17
N SER A 150 8.76 -13.04 -0.87
CA SER A 150 9.50 -14.13 -0.22
C SER A 150 10.61 -13.61 0.69
N GLU A 151 11.37 -12.61 0.23
CA GLU A 151 12.39 -11.95 1.06
C GLU A 151 11.78 -11.26 2.28
N ALA A 152 10.61 -10.61 2.12
CA ALA A 152 9.93 -9.95 3.21
C ALA A 152 9.41 -10.95 4.25
N VAL A 153 8.75 -12.03 3.81
CA VAL A 153 8.23 -13.08 4.70
C VAL A 153 9.36 -13.75 5.46
N GLU A 154 10.46 -14.13 4.79
CA GLU A 154 11.64 -14.68 5.45
C GLU A 154 12.17 -13.73 6.55
N GLY A 155 12.26 -12.44 6.27
CA GLY A 155 12.70 -11.45 7.27
C GLY A 155 11.74 -11.34 8.44
N ILE A 156 10.42 -11.29 8.19
CA ILE A 156 9.35 -11.21 9.20
C ILE A 156 9.37 -12.44 10.10
N GLU A 157 9.44 -13.63 9.52
CA GLU A 157 9.49 -14.91 10.27
C GLU A 157 10.77 -15.02 11.11
N ALA A 158 11.92 -14.62 10.55
CA ALA A 158 13.20 -14.65 11.25
C ALA A 158 13.26 -13.78 12.52
N VAL A 159 12.35 -12.79 12.65
CA VAL A 159 12.24 -11.94 13.85
C VAL A 159 11.01 -12.29 14.72
N GLY A 160 10.28 -13.35 14.38
CA GLY A 160 9.02 -13.70 15.05
C GLY A 160 7.98 -12.56 14.92
N GLY A 161 7.90 -11.96 13.73
CA GLY A 161 7.13 -10.74 13.49
C GLY A 161 5.74 -10.95 12.90
N ALA A 162 5.29 -12.19 12.64
CA ALA A 162 4.04 -12.49 11.93
C ALA A 162 2.76 -11.85 12.54
N GLY A 163 2.78 -11.54 13.85
CA GLY A 163 1.68 -10.87 14.55
C GLY A 163 1.70 -9.34 14.44
N ARG A 164 2.80 -8.74 13.97
CA ARG A 164 2.97 -7.28 13.92
C ARG A 164 3.35 -6.74 12.54
N PHE A 165 3.70 -7.63 11.61
CA PHE A 165 3.96 -7.23 10.23
C PHE A 165 3.03 -7.98 9.29
N LYS A 166 2.54 -7.25 8.30
CA LYS A 166 1.80 -7.78 7.15
C LYS A 166 2.41 -7.24 5.87
N LEU A 167 2.15 -7.92 4.77
CA LEU A 167 2.56 -7.47 3.44
C LEU A 167 1.53 -6.52 2.85
N VAL A 168 1.99 -5.52 2.13
CA VAL A 168 1.25 -4.95 1.02
C VAL A 168 1.50 -5.86 -0.19
N HIS A 169 0.43 -6.42 -0.76
CA HIS A 169 0.49 -7.06 -2.07
C HIS A 169 0.14 -6.00 -3.12
N ASP A 170 1.14 -5.31 -3.62
CA ASP A 170 0.96 -4.40 -4.76
C ASP A 170 1.07 -5.18 -6.08
N THR A 171 0.04 -5.10 -6.92
CA THR A 171 -0.03 -5.84 -8.19
C THR A 171 1.01 -5.36 -9.21
N PHE A 172 1.34 -4.09 -9.20
CA PHE A 172 2.40 -3.51 -10.03
C PHE A 172 3.77 -4.04 -9.60
N HIS A 173 4.10 -3.93 -8.32
CA HIS A 173 5.38 -4.40 -7.80
C HIS A 173 5.54 -5.91 -7.89
N HIS A 174 4.46 -6.67 -7.73
CA HIS A 174 4.48 -8.12 -7.95
C HIS A 174 4.82 -8.48 -9.39
N THR A 175 4.26 -7.75 -10.34
CA THR A 175 4.55 -7.93 -11.78
C THR A 175 6.00 -7.55 -12.11
N LEU A 176 6.51 -6.44 -11.57
CA LEU A 176 7.90 -6.02 -11.73
C LEU A 176 8.90 -7.04 -11.15
N ALA A 177 8.52 -7.71 -10.07
CA ALA A 177 9.32 -8.78 -9.46
C ALA A 177 9.22 -10.10 -10.22
N HIS A 178 8.55 -10.14 -11.37
CA HIS A 178 8.27 -11.34 -12.17
C HIS A 178 7.39 -12.39 -11.45
N GLY A 179 6.50 -11.93 -10.58
CA GLY A 179 5.57 -12.79 -9.85
C GLY A 179 6.17 -13.46 -8.62
N GLY A 180 5.75 -14.69 -8.35
CA GLY A 180 6.16 -15.50 -7.21
C GLY A 180 5.00 -15.84 -6.26
N PRO A 181 5.26 -16.41 -5.07
CA PRO A 181 4.23 -16.75 -4.10
C PRO A 181 3.43 -15.54 -3.62
N LEU A 182 2.14 -15.73 -3.34
CA LEU A 182 1.22 -14.65 -2.95
C LEU A 182 1.17 -14.38 -1.44
N PHE A 183 1.41 -15.39 -0.59
CA PHE A 183 1.39 -15.31 0.87
C PHE A 183 0.09 -14.72 1.45
N PRO A 184 -1.08 -15.35 1.23
CA PRO A 184 -2.38 -14.81 1.65
C PRO A 184 -2.45 -14.56 3.16
N ASP A 185 -1.88 -15.44 4.00
CA ASP A 185 -1.88 -15.30 5.47
C ASP A 185 -1.03 -14.13 5.96
N HIS A 186 -0.04 -13.70 5.17
CA HIS A 186 0.80 -12.55 5.48
C HIS A 186 0.27 -11.26 4.86
N THR A 187 -0.65 -11.32 3.90
CA THR A 187 -1.15 -10.13 3.18
C THR A 187 -2.16 -9.36 4.03
N GLY A 188 -1.87 -8.10 4.31
CA GLY A 188 -2.77 -7.19 5.03
C GLY A 188 -3.68 -6.39 4.10
N ILE A 189 -3.13 -5.89 3.01
CA ILE A 189 -3.83 -5.08 2.01
C ILE A 189 -3.30 -5.41 0.61
N VAL A 190 -4.15 -5.24 -0.40
CA VAL A 190 -3.76 -5.31 -1.81
C VAL A 190 -3.80 -3.89 -2.38
N HIS A 191 -2.69 -3.44 -2.98
CA HIS A 191 -2.68 -2.24 -3.81
C HIS A 191 -2.90 -2.60 -5.27
N VAL A 192 -3.75 -1.83 -5.94
CA VAL A 192 -4.04 -1.98 -7.36
C VAL A 192 -3.84 -0.69 -8.12
N SER A 193 -3.24 -0.83 -9.27
CA SER A 193 -3.17 0.16 -10.34
C SER A 193 -3.11 -0.57 -11.68
N GLY A 194 -3.22 0.13 -12.80
CA GLY A 194 -3.09 -0.45 -14.13
C GLY A 194 -1.88 0.10 -14.87
N VAL A 195 -1.37 -0.64 -15.83
CA VAL A 195 -0.42 -0.17 -16.85
C VAL A 195 -0.95 -0.56 -18.22
N VAL A 196 -1.22 0.41 -19.07
CA VAL A 196 -1.83 0.20 -20.40
C VAL A 196 -0.89 0.45 -21.56
N ASP A 197 0.23 1.13 -21.34
CA ASP A 197 1.24 1.39 -22.36
C ASP A 197 1.85 0.06 -22.81
N GLN A 198 1.61 -0.32 -24.07
CA GLN A 198 2.06 -1.58 -24.65
C GLN A 198 3.53 -1.56 -25.05
N GLU A 199 4.12 -0.38 -25.21
CA GLU A 199 5.50 -0.21 -25.66
C GLU A 199 6.50 -0.27 -24.50
N VAL A 200 6.08 0.03 -23.27
CA VAL A 200 6.96 0.00 -22.10
C VAL A 200 7.25 -1.45 -21.67
N GLY A 201 8.52 -1.83 -21.61
CA GLY A 201 8.95 -3.12 -21.06
C GLY A 201 8.69 -3.22 -19.55
N ILE A 202 8.49 -4.44 -19.02
CA ILE A 202 8.21 -4.63 -17.58
C ILE A 202 9.29 -3.97 -16.71
N SER A 203 10.57 -4.16 -17.02
CA SER A 203 11.71 -3.57 -16.28
C SER A 203 11.79 -2.03 -16.41
N GLU A 204 11.12 -1.47 -17.41
CA GLU A 204 11.07 -0.03 -17.68
C GLU A 204 9.86 0.66 -17.08
N MET A 205 8.88 -0.10 -16.60
CA MET A 205 7.72 0.46 -15.88
C MET A 205 8.14 1.27 -14.66
N ARG A 206 7.48 2.38 -14.43
CA ARG A 206 7.70 3.31 -13.31
C ARG A 206 6.34 3.74 -12.75
N ASP A 207 6.33 4.35 -11.58
CA ASP A 207 5.11 4.85 -10.94
C ASP A 207 4.28 5.76 -11.85
N ALA A 208 4.91 6.58 -12.68
CA ALA A 208 4.21 7.45 -13.63
C ALA A 208 3.34 6.69 -14.67
N HIS A 209 3.58 5.40 -14.90
CA HIS A 209 2.75 4.56 -15.78
C HIS A 209 1.51 3.97 -15.07
N ARG A 210 1.42 4.11 -13.74
CA ARG A 210 0.36 3.51 -12.91
C ARG A 210 -0.92 4.33 -13.02
N VAL A 211 -1.85 3.87 -13.87
CA VAL A 211 -3.20 4.43 -14.04
C VAL A 211 -4.23 3.63 -13.21
N LEU A 212 -5.51 3.94 -13.33
CA LEU A 212 -6.57 3.09 -12.78
C LEU A 212 -6.62 1.74 -13.51
N VAL A 213 -7.21 0.73 -12.89
CA VAL A 213 -7.44 -0.57 -13.55
C VAL A 213 -8.50 -0.39 -14.63
N VAL A 214 -8.13 -0.55 -15.89
CA VAL A 214 -8.99 -0.36 -17.07
C VAL A 214 -8.79 -1.51 -18.05
N PRO A 215 -9.66 -1.68 -19.06
CA PRO A 215 -9.44 -2.67 -20.12
C PRO A 215 -8.09 -2.48 -20.80
N GLY A 216 -7.36 -3.57 -21.02
CA GLY A 216 -6.00 -3.53 -21.59
C GLY A 216 -4.88 -3.39 -20.53
N ASP A 217 -5.24 -3.39 -19.23
CA ASP A 217 -4.25 -3.48 -18.16
C ASP A 217 -3.36 -4.72 -18.31
N ARG A 218 -2.06 -4.52 -18.11
CA ARG A 218 -1.01 -5.52 -18.30
C ARG A 218 -0.53 -6.18 -17.01
N LEU A 219 -1.02 -5.73 -15.86
CA LEU A 219 -0.54 -6.19 -14.55
C LEU A 219 -1.22 -7.48 -14.07
N GLY A 220 -2.32 -7.90 -14.71
CA GLY A 220 -3.07 -9.08 -14.28
C GLY A 220 -3.75 -8.90 -12.93
N ASN A 221 -4.29 -7.72 -12.68
CA ASN A 221 -4.93 -7.39 -11.40
C ASN A 221 -6.00 -8.39 -10.98
N LEU A 222 -6.87 -8.78 -11.91
CA LEU A 222 -7.98 -9.69 -11.63
C LEU A 222 -7.48 -11.09 -11.26
N GLU A 223 -6.45 -11.58 -11.96
CA GLU A 223 -5.82 -12.88 -11.71
C GLU A 223 -5.18 -12.92 -10.32
N GLN A 224 -4.43 -11.86 -9.97
CA GLN A 224 -3.74 -11.76 -8.69
C GLN A 224 -4.74 -11.69 -7.52
N ILE A 225 -5.78 -10.85 -7.64
CA ILE A 225 -6.83 -10.74 -6.61
C ILE A 225 -7.61 -12.06 -6.48
N ALA A 226 -8.03 -12.66 -7.61
CA ALA A 226 -8.77 -13.92 -7.60
C ALA A 226 -7.96 -15.06 -6.94
N ALA A 227 -6.65 -15.14 -7.23
CA ALA A 227 -5.78 -16.13 -6.62
C ALA A 227 -5.63 -15.94 -5.09
N LEU A 228 -5.50 -14.70 -4.60
CA LEU A 228 -5.51 -14.40 -3.17
C LEU A 228 -6.84 -14.78 -2.52
N GLN A 229 -7.97 -14.44 -3.16
CA GLN A 229 -9.31 -14.79 -2.66
C GLN A 229 -9.55 -16.30 -2.63
N ALA A 230 -9.12 -17.02 -3.66
CA ALA A 230 -9.20 -18.49 -3.70
C ALA A 230 -8.38 -19.15 -2.59
N ALA A 231 -7.29 -18.50 -2.15
CA ALA A 231 -6.48 -18.91 -1.01
C ALA A 231 -7.02 -18.41 0.36
N GLY A 232 -8.25 -17.86 0.40
CA GLY A 232 -8.93 -17.44 1.63
C GLY A 232 -8.70 -15.99 2.07
N TRP A 233 -7.88 -15.22 1.36
CA TRP A 233 -7.69 -13.81 1.69
C TRP A 233 -8.94 -12.98 1.31
N ASN A 234 -9.33 -12.07 2.20
CA ASN A 234 -10.52 -11.23 2.02
C ASN A 234 -10.33 -9.79 2.51
N GLY A 235 -9.09 -9.31 2.53
CA GLY A 235 -8.71 -7.96 2.97
C GLY A 235 -9.17 -6.84 2.03
N PRO A 236 -8.82 -5.58 2.33
CA PRO A 236 -9.12 -4.43 1.48
C PRO A 236 -8.28 -4.42 0.20
N VAL A 237 -8.91 -4.04 -0.92
CA VAL A 237 -8.24 -3.74 -2.19
C VAL A 237 -8.24 -2.24 -2.37
N SER A 238 -7.08 -1.64 -2.23
CA SER A 238 -6.87 -0.20 -2.23
C SER A 238 -6.28 0.28 -3.55
N TYR A 239 -6.91 1.26 -4.16
CA TYR A 239 -6.39 1.87 -5.38
C TYR A 239 -5.22 2.78 -5.07
N GLU A 240 -4.10 2.57 -5.76
CA GLU A 240 -2.89 3.37 -5.63
C GLU A 240 -2.29 3.70 -7.01
N ALA A 241 -2.94 4.62 -7.72
CA ALA A 241 -2.49 5.13 -9.01
C ALA A 241 -1.59 6.36 -8.83
N PHE A 242 -0.51 6.42 -9.60
CA PHE A 242 0.50 7.49 -9.52
C PHE A 242 0.55 8.35 -10.78
N SER A 243 -0.10 7.94 -11.87
CA SER A 243 -0.03 8.68 -13.13
C SER A 243 -0.48 10.14 -12.97
N PRO A 244 0.30 11.11 -13.46
CA PRO A 244 -0.12 12.52 -13.49
C PRO A 244 -1.45 12.73 -14.21
N GLU A 245 -1.76 11.90 -15.20
CA GLU A 245 -3.03 11.94 -15.93
C GLU A 245 -4.21 11.60 -15.01
N VAL A 246 -4.09 10.55 -14.20
CA VAL A 246 -5.10 10.18 -13.19
C VAL A 246 -5.29 11.30 -12.19
N HIS A 247 -4.18 11.85 -11.67
CA HIS A 247 -4.22 12.96 -10.71
C HIS A 247 -4.84 14.23 -11.28
N ALA A 248 -4.73 14.45 -12.60
CA ALA A 248 -5.27 15.64 -13.28
C ALA A 248 -6.71 15.47 -13.75
N HIS A 249 -7.28 14.26 -13.64
CA HIS A 249 -8.61 13.99 -14.19
C HIS A 249 -9.69 14.89 -13.52
N PRO A 250 -10.57 15.56 -14.31
CA PRO A 250 -11.55 16.48 -13.77
C PRO A 250 -12.68 15.80 -12.97
N ASP A 251 -12.95 14.53 -13.25
CA ASP A 251 -13.97 13.73 -12.56
C ASP A 251 -13.39 12.39 -12.09
N PRO A 252 -12.60 12.38 -11.00
CA PRO A 252 -12.02 11.16 -10.47
C PRO A 252 -13.09 10.19 -9.92
N ALA A 253 -14.26 10.69 -9.51
CA ALA A 253 -15.34 9.86 -8.99
C ALA A 253 -15.91 8.95 -10.07
N ALA A 254 -16.22 9.48 -11.24
CA ALA A 254 -16.75 8.70 -12.35
C ALA A 254 -15.73 7.66 -12.86
N GLU A 255 -14.46 8.02 -12.96
CA GLU A 255 -13.42 7.10 -13.43
C GLU A 255 -13.14 5.97 -12.43
N LEU A 256 -13.07 6.28 -11.15
CA LEU A 256 -12.96 5.26 -10.10
C LEU A 256 -14.16 4.34 -10.06
N ALA A 257 -15.39 4.86 -10.20
CA ALA A 257 -16.60 4.05 -10.25
C ALA A 257 -16.59 3.05 -11.41
N LYS A 258 -16.14 3.47 -12.61
CA LYS A 258 -15.97 2.60 -13.78
C LYS A 258 -14.92 1.51 -13.52
N SER A 259 -13.79 1.89 -12.95
CA SER A 259 -12.71 0.96 -12.62
C SER A 259 -13.13 -0.05 -11.55
N PHE A 260 -13.85 0.39 -10.50
CA PHE A 260 -14.40 -0.50 -9.47
C PHE A 260 -15.37 -1.51 -10.07
N GLU A 261 -16.24 -1.08 -11.00
CA GLU A 261 -17.18 -1.97 -11.65
C GLU A 261 -16.48 -2.98 -12.56
N LEU A 262 -15.44 -2.57 -13.29
CA LEU A 262 -14.61 -3.46 -14.09
C LEU A 262 -13.99 -4.57 -13.23
N VAL A 263 -13.39 -4.20 -12.10
CA VAL A 263 -12.77 -5.18 -11.20
C VAL A 263 -13.84 -6.07 -10.55
N ARG A 264 -14.97 -5.51 -10.11
CA ARG A 264 -16.07 -6.27 -9.51
C ARG A 264 -16.66 -7.32 -10.46
N SER A 265 -17.02 -6.88 -11.67
CA SER A 265 -17.62 -7.76 -12.69
C SER A 265 -16.61 -8.80 -13.20
N GLY A 266 -15.36 -8.41 -13.39
CA GLY A 266 -14.30 -9.31 -13.80
C GLY A 266 -13.99 -10.42 -12.78
N LEU A 267 -14.03 -10.12 -11.49
CA LEU A 267 -13.87 -11.12 -10.43
C LEU A 267 -15.09 -12.02 -10.30
N ALA A 268 -16.31 -11.46 -10.45
CA ALA A 268 -17.53 -12.26 -10.42
C ALA A 268 -17.57 -13.29 -11.56
N ALA A 269 -17.15 -12.90 -12.76
CA ALA A 269 -17.06 -13.79 -13.91
C ALA A 269 -16.04 -14.93 -13.75
N ARG A 270 -15.01 -14.74 -12.90
CA ARG A 270 -14.00 -15.78 -12.59
C ARG A 270 -14.43 -16.74 -11.49
N ALA A 271 -15.39 -16.35 -10.69
CA ALA A 271 -15.93 -17.17 -9.59
C ALA A 271 -17.11 -18.05 -10.02
N ALA A 272 -17.68 -17.82 -11.22
CA ALA A 272 -18.79 -18.57 -11.81
C ALA A 272 -18.27 -19.78 -12.63
#